data_93eef60807ad27e984f874b33bcbce3c
#
_entry.id   93eef60807ad27e984f874b33bcbce3c
#
_cell.length_a   1.000
_cell.length_b   1.000
_cell.length_c   1.000
_cell.angle_alpha   90.00
_cell.angle_beta   90.00
_cell.angle_gamma   90.00
#
_symmetry.space_group_name_H-M   'P 1'
#
loop_
_entity.id
_entity.type
_entity.pdbx_description
1 polymer ?
#
loop_
_entity_poly.entity_id
_entity_poly.type
_entity_poly.pdbx_seq_one_letter_code
_entity_poly.pdbx_strand_id
1 'polypeptide(L)'
;MKELKPQTLEDIIAGVALYRPGPMDFIPDYIKGKNNPDLVHYDCPEEKPILRSTYGCIVYQEQVMQIVRSLAGYSYGGADILRRAMSKKKMHVMEEERKNFVYGNAEKGIPGCVHNGIDEKTANRIYDSMIDFAKYAFNKSHAACYAIVSFQTAWLR
;
A
#
# COMPACT_ATOMS: atom_id res chain seq x y z
N MET A 1 4.06 -0.54 -19.89
CA MET A 1 4.29 0.91 -20.16
C MET A 1 3.38 1.44 -21.28
N LYS A 2 3.25 0.80 -22.45
CA LYS A 2 2.33 1.29 -23.51
C LYS A 2 0.86 1.40 -23.04
N GLU A 3 0.37 0.42 -22.30
CA GLU A 3 -0.99 0.41 -21.74
C GLU A 3 -1.17 1.36 -20.57
N LEU A 4 -0.11 1.53 -19.75
CA LEU A 4 -0.12 2.45 -18.61
C LEU A 4 -0.26 3.92 -19.04
N LYS A 5 0.24 4.28 -20.24
CA LYS A 5 0.23 5.64 -20.79
C LYS A 5 0.58 6.68 -19.72
N PRO A 6 1.81 6.67 -19.19
CA PRO A 6 2.17 7.56 -18.08
C PRO A 6 2.03 9.02 -18.50
N GLN A 7 1.34 9.81 -17.69
CA GLN A 7 1.11 11.24 -17.89
C GLN A 7 1.77 12.09 -16.83
N THR A 8 2.14 11.46 -15.69
CA THR A 8 2.75 12.12 -14.55
C THR A 8 4.00 11.37 -14.10
N LEU A 9 4.85 12.04 -13.33
CA LEU A 9 6.00 11.40 -12.70
C LEU A 9 5.56 10.25 -11.76
N GLU A 10 4.46 10.43 -11.04
CA GLU A 10 3.89 9.38 -10.17
C GLU A 10 3.52 8.12 -10.98
N ASP A 11 3.00 8.26 -12.19
CA ASP A 11 2.71 7.10 -13.06
C ASP A 11 3.99 6.35 -13.46
N ILE A 12 5.08 7.07 -13.68
CA ILE A 12 6.37 6.45 -14.01
C ILE A 12 6.92 5.72 -12.78
N ILE A 13 6.83 6.35 -11.60
CA ILE A 13 7.24 5.74 -10.32
C ILE A 13 6.45 4.46 -10.06
N ALA A 14 5.12 4.51 -10.22
CA ALA A 14 4.27 3.33 -10.09
C ALA A 14 4.60 2.26 -11.14
N GLY A 15 4.87 2.67 -12.38
CA GLY A 15 5.30 1.77 -13.45
C GLY A 15 6.59 1.02 -13.12
N VAL A 16 7.58 1.70 -12.54
CA VAL A 16 8.84 1.07 -12.08
C VAL A 16 8.56 0.06 -10.96
N ALA A 17 7.65 0.38 -10.05
CA ALA A 17 7.30 -0.49 -8.93
C ALA A 17 6.48 -1.72 -9.35
N LEU A 18 5.55 -1.56 -10.31
CA LEU A 18 4.62 -2.59 -10.74
C LEU A 18 5.18 -3.51 -11.83
N TYR A 19 6.11 -3.05 -12.67
CA TYR A 19 6.63 -3.84 -13.80
C TYR A 19 7.67 -4.88 -13.37
N ARG A 20 7.22 -5.84 -12.56
CA ARG A 20 8.02 -6.95 -12.02
C ARG A 20 7.15 -8.20 -11.91
N PRO A 21 7.71 -9.43 -11.99
CA PRO A 21 6.97 -10.65 -11.73
C PRO A 21 6.23 -10.59 -10.38
N GLY A 22 4.95 -10.89 -10.38
CA GLY A 22 4.04 -10.76 -9.22
C GLY A 22 3.23 -9.47 -9.24
N PRO A 23 3.83 -8.28 -9.04
CA PRO A 23 3.07 -7.01 -9.06
C PRO A 23 2.45 -6.68 -10.42
N MET A 24 2.93 -7.26 -11.51
CA MET A 24 2.36 -7.06 -12.85
C MET A 24 0.89 -7.44 -12.94
N ASP A 25 0.42 -8.37 -12.13
CA ASP A 25 -0.99 -8.80 -12.10
C ASP A 25 -1.94 -7.69 -11.64
N PHE A 26 -1.41 -6.67 -10.92
CA PHE A 26 -2.18 -5.51 -10.46
C PHE A 26 -2.20 -4.33 -11.43
N ILE A 27 -1.43 -4.39 -12.54
CA ILE A 27 -1.39 -3.33 -13.54
C ILE A 27 -2.77 -3.05 -14.15
N PRO A 28 -3.60 -4.05 -14.49
CA PRO A 28 -4.94 -3.81 -15.00
C PRO A 28 -5.83 -3.00 -14.05
N ASP A 29 -5.77 -3.29 -12.74
CA ASP A 29 -6.56 -2.56 -11.73
C ASP A 29 -6.05 -1.12 -11.58
N TYR A 30 -4.75 -0.92 -11.58
CA TYR A 30 -4.14 0.41 -11.58
C TYR A 30 -4.58 1.23 -12.80
N ILE A 31 -4.55 0.65 -14.01
CA ILE A 31 -4.97 1.32 -15.24
C ILE A 31 -6.46 1.63 -15.21
N LYS A 32 -7.30 0.70 -14.74
CA LYS A 32 -8.74 0.89 -14.59
C LYS A 32 -9.04 2.06 -13.66
N GLY A 33 -8.40 2.10 -12.49
CA GLY A 33 -8.55 3.20 -11.55
C GLY A 33 -8.01 4.53 -12.09
N LYS A 34 -6.90 4.52 -12.82
CA LYS A 34 -6.35 5.71 -13.49
C LYS A 34 -7.31 6.30 -14.52
N ASN A 35 -7.92 5.45 -15.34
CA ASN A 35 -8.84 5.88 -16.38
C ASN A 35 -10.20 6.35 -15.82
N ASN A 36 -10.59 5.87 -14.63
CA ASN A 36 -11.85 6.18 -13.98
C ASN A 36 -11.64 6.47 -12.48
N PRO A 37 -10.99 7.59 -12.11
CA PRO A 37 -10.67 7.89 -10.70
C PRO A 37 -11.91 7.99 -9.79
N ASP A 38 -13.05 8.38 -10.35
CA ASP A 38 -14.32 8.51 -9.61
C ASP A 38 -14.96 7.16 -9.27
N LEU A 39 -14.56 6.09 -9.96
CA LEU A 39 -15.04 4.73 -9.74
C LEU A 39 -14.11 3.91 -8.83
N VAL A 40 -13.02 4.51 -8.35
CA VAL A 40 -12.11 3.83 -7.43
C VAL A 40 -12.81 3.61 -6.10
N HIS A 41 -12.89 2.35 -5.69
CA HIS A 41 -13.43 1.97 -4.40
C HIS A 41 -12.34 2.00 -3.33
N TYR A 42 -12.68 2.61 -2.18
CA TYR A 42 -11.87 2.56 -0.97
C TYR A 42 -12.67 1.85 0.11
N ASP A 43 -12.04 0.96 0.86
CA ASP A 43 -12.72 0.18 1.90
C ASP A 43 -13.19 1.06 3.07
N CYS A 44 -12.45 2.14 3.34
CA CYS A 44 -12.86 3.17 4.30
C CYS A 44 -12.37 4.56 3.86
N PRO A 45 -12.97 5.66 4.37
CA PRO A 45 -12.56 7.02 4.00
C PRO A 45 -11.10 7.35 4.32
N GLU A 46 -10.55 6.73 5.35
CA GLU A 46 -9.18 6.94 5.83
C GLU A 46 -8.12 6.40 4.86
N GLU A 47 -8.46 5.44 4.01
CA GLU A 47 -7.57 4.92 2.97
C GLU A 47 -7.42 5.88 1.78
N LYS A 48 -8.43 6.69 1.51
CA LYS A 48 -8.45 7.58 0.34
C LYS A 48 -7.22 8.48 0.25
N PRO A 49 -6.80 9.23 1.29
CA PRO A 49 -5.61 10.07 1.21
C PRO A 49 -4.33 9.27 0.99
N ILE A 50 -4.27 8.00 1.43
CA ILE A 50 -3.10 7.14 1.32
C ILE A 50 -2.99 6.52 -0.08
N LEU A 51 -4.11 6.04 -0.62
CA LEU A 51 -4.17 5.27 -1.87
C LEU A 51 -4.57 6.09 -3.10
N ARG A 52 -4.91 7.38 -2.92
CA ARG A 52 -5.35 8.23 -4.03
C ARG A 52 -4.31 8.33 -5.15
N SER A 53 -3.03 8.44 -4.80
CA SER A 53 -1.94 8.56 -5.77
C SER A 53 -1.68 7.29 -6.58
N THR A 54 -2.22 6.17 -6.13
CA THR A 54 -2.11 4.85 -6.77
C THR A 54 -3.46 4.25 -7.13
N TYR A 55 -4.49 5.10 -7.22
CA TYR A 55 -5.85 4.74 -7.67
C TYR A 55 -6.43 3.54 -6.92
N GLY A 56 -6.30 3.54 -5.60
CA GLY A 56 -6.82 2.48 -4.73
C GLY A 56 -5.92 1.24 -4.59
N CYS A 57 -4.82 1.17 -5.34
CA CYS A 57 -3.89 0.03 -5.26
C CYS A 57 -2.82 0.27 -4.19
N ILE A 58 -2.51 -0.75 -3.39
CA ILE A 58 -1.32 -0.75 -2.54
C ILE A 58 -0.12 -1.13 -3.42
N VAL A 59 0.81 -0.20 -3.61
CA VAL A 59 2.00 -0.38 -4.46
C VAL A 59 3.28 -0.29 -3.64
N TYR A 60 3.29 0.59 -2.63
CA TYR A 60 4.48 0.95 -1.88
C TYR A 60 4.45 0.44 -0.44
N GLN A 61 5.63 0.08 0.08
CA GLN A 61 5.82 -0.30 1.48
C GLN A 61 5.36 0.81 2.44
N GLU A 62 5.60 2.05 2.05
CA GLU A 62 5.21 3.24 2.81
C GLU A 62 3.68 3.35 2.95
N GLN A 63 2.91 2.90 1.96
CA GLN A 63 1.45 2.87 2.04
C GLN A 63 0.96 1.86 3.07
N VAL A 64 1.56 0.66 3.12
CA VAL A 64 1.25 -0.33 4.17
C VAL A 64 1.49 0.26 5.56
N MET A 65 2.63 0.93 5.75
CA MET A 65 2.94 1.59 7.03
C MET A 65 1.96 2.72 7.37
N GLN A 66 1.55 3.51 6.38
CA GLN A 66 0.57 4.58 6.56
C GLN A 66 -0.81 4.03 6.92
N ILE A 67 -1.26 2.96 6.26
CA ILE A 67 -2.53 2.29 6.57
C ILE A 67 -2.57 1.86 8.02
N VAL A 68 -1.59 1.08 8.50
CA VAL A 68 -1.62 0.58 9.87
C VAL A 68 -1.51 1.69 10.91
N ARG A 69 -0.82 2.78 10.60
CA ARG A 69 -0.73 3.95 11.48
C ARG A 69 -2.03 4.75 11.53
N SER A 70 -2.60 5.03 10.37
CA SER A 70 -3.80 5.87 10.27
C SER A 70 -5.06 5.16 10.73
N LEU A 71 -5.21 3.87 10.42
CA LEU A 71 -6.42 3.11 10.71
C LEU A 71 -6.39 2.50 12.11
N ALA A 72 -5.27 1.91 12.52
CA ALA A 72 -5.16 1.17 13.79
C ALA A 72 -4.35 1.89 14.86
N GLY A 73 -3.70 3.01 14.55
CA GLY A 73 -2.96 3.81 15.53
C GLY A 73 -1.59 3.25 15.89
N TYR A 74 -0.95 2.49 15.01
CA TYR A 74 0.42 2.00 15.24
C TYR A 74 1.43 3.13 15.33
N SER A 75 2.45 2.95 16.18
CA SER A 75 3.65 3.76 16.13
C SER A 75 4.43 3.52 14.82
N TYR A 76 5.34 4.42 14.48
CA TYR A 76 6.17 4.24 13.28
C TYR A 76 7.00 2.95 13.35
N GLY A 77 7.61 2.67 14.51
CA GLY A 77 8.38 1.45 14.73
C GLY A 77 7.52 0.19 14.65
N GLY A 78 6.30 0.20 15.23
CA GLY A 78 5.34 -0.90 15.14
C GLY A 78 4.91 -1.18 13.71
N ALA A 79 4.64 -0.13 12.94
CA ALA A 79 4.28 -0.26 11.52
C ALA A 79 5.43 -0.89 10.69
N ASP A 80 6.68 -0.54 10.95
CA ASP A 80 7.84 -1.14 10.26
C ASP A 80 8.03 -2.62 10.65
N ILE A 81 7.84 -2.97 11.91
CA ILE A 81 7.88 -4.36 12.37
C ILE A 81 6.82 -5.20 11.65
N LEU A 82 5.57 -4.71 11.59
CA LEU A 82 4.49 -5.39 10.88
C LEU A 82 4.80 -5.54 9.39
N ARG A 83 5.23 -4.48 8.72
CA ARG A 83 5.63 -4.53 7.32
C ARG A 83 6.71 -5.60 7.07
N ARG A 84 7.73 -5.67 7.92
CA ARG A 84 8.81 -6.68 7.82
C ARG A 84 8.29 -8.11 8.06
N ALA A 85 7.35 -8.28 9.00
CA ALA A 85 6.75 -9.59 9.27
C ALA A 85 5.95 -10.09 8.05
N MET A 86 5.16 -9.21 7.42
CA MET A 86 4.42 -9.51 6.19
C MET A 86 5.37 -9.89 5.05
N SER A 87 6.42 -9.11 4.81
CA SER A 87 7.41 -9.38 3.75
C SER A 87 8.15 -10.71 3.95
N LYS A 88 8.38 -11.11 5.21
CA LYS A 88 9.06 -12.36 5.55
C LYS A 88 8.11 -13.56 5.70
N LYS A 89 6.82 -13.38 5.46
CA LYS A 89 5.76 -14.41 5.57
C LYS A 89 5.76 -15.14 6.92
N LYS A 90 6.00 -14.42 8.01
CA LYS A 90 5.96 -14.98 9.36
C LYS A 90 4.50 -15.14 9.81
N MET A 91 3.87 -16.26 9.44
CA MET A 91 2.43 -16.50 9.62
C MET A 91 1.94 -16.24 11.06
N HIS A 92 2.64 -16.79 12.04
CA HIS A 92 2.23 -16.64 13.44
C HIS A 92 2.23 -15.16 13.90
N VAL A 93 3.23 -14.38 13.45
CA VAL A 93 3.30 -12.93 13.75
C VAL A 93 2.19 -12.19 13.00
N MET A 94 1.89 -12.61 11.77
CA MET A 94 0.83 -11.99 10.97
C MET A 94 -0.56 -12.21 11.58
N GLU A 95 -0.82 -13.38 12.15
CA GLU A 95 -2.08 -13.66 12.85
C GLU A 95 -2.22 -12.86 14.17
N GLU A 96 -1.15 -12.75 14.94
CA GLU A 96 -1.12 -11.90 16.14
C GLU A 96 -1.34 -10.44 15.78
N GLU A 97 -0.61 -9.95 14.79
CA GLU A 97 -0.71 -8.56 14.35
C GLU A 97 -2.07 -8.26 13.67
N ARG A 98 -2.74 -9.24 13.06
CA ARG A 98 -4.14 -9.09 12.62
C ARG A 98 -5.05 -8.72 13.77
N LYS A 99 -4.94 -9.43 14.90
CA LYS A 99 -5.73 -9.13 16.09
C LYS A 99 -5.43 -7.74 16.63
N ASN A 100 -4.14 -7.39 16.70
CA ASN A 100 -3.70 -6.06 17.13
C ASN A 100 -4.22 -4.96 16.21
N PHE A 101 -4.20 -5.19 14.89
CA PHE A 101 -4.70 -4.24 13.89
C PHE A 101 -6.21 -4.04 14.01
N VAL A 102 -6.98 -5.11 14.13
CA VAL A 102 -8.45 -5.06 14.20
C VAL A 102 -8.92 -4.56 15.56
N TYR A 103 -8.49 -5.20 16.64
CA TYR A 103 -9.03 -4.98 17.98
C TYR A 103 -8.15 -4.12 18.90
N GLY A 104 -6.91 -3.89 18.49
CA GLY A 104 -5.94 -3.17 19.30
C GLY A 104 -5.14 -4.04 20.26
N ASN A 105 -4.17 -3.40 20.92
CA ASN A 105 -3.35 -4.01 21.96
C ASN A 105 -2.88 -2.93 22.93
N ALA A 106 -3.41 -2.94 24.16
CA ALA A 106 -3.12 -1.94 25.16
C ALA A 106 -1.65 -1.95 25.61
N GLU A 107 -1.01 -3.12 25.67
CA GLU A 107 0.41 -3.25 26.05
C GLU A 107 1.33 -2.61 25.00
N LYS A 108 0.96 -2.71 23.73
CA LYS A 108 1.69 -2.08 22.60
C LYS A 108 1.24 -0.65 22.31
N GLY A 109 0.23 -0.14 23.02
CA GLY A 109 -0.34 1.19 22.80
C GLY A 109 -1.05 1.32 21.45
N ILE A 110 -1.64 0.23 20.94
CA ILE A 110 -2.34 0.19 19.66
C ILE A 110 -3.84 0.24 19.92
N PRO A 111 -4.56 1.30 19.51
CA PRO A 111 -6.02 1.39 19.66
C PRO A 111 -6.78 0.32 18.88
N GLY A 112 -6.38 0.06 17.64
CA GLY A 112 -7.05 -0.85 16.72
C GLY A 112 -8.12 -0.16 15.86
N CYS A 113 -8.43 -0.77 14.72
CA CYS A 113 -9.39 -0.24 13.76
C CYS A 113 -10.80 -0.10 14.34
N VAL A 114 -11.27 -1.09 15.09
CA VAL A 114 -12.61 -1.08 15.69
C VAL A 114 -12.78 0.08 16.67
N HIS A 115 -11.77 0.34 17.51
CA HIS A 115 -11.76 1.49 18.41
C HIS A 115 -11.84 2.82 17.62
N ASN A 116 -11.22 2.88 16.46
CA ASN A 116 -11.19 4.07 15.61
C ASN A 116 -12.45 4.20 14.70
N GLY A 117 -13.45 3.34 14.88
CA GLY A 117 -14.74 3.42 14.19
C GLY A 117 -14.81 2.67 12.86
N ILE A 118 -13.81 1.84 12.54
CA ILE A 118 -13.82 0.99 11.34
C ILE A 118 -14.39 -0.38 11.74
N ASP A 119 -15.40 -0.85 11.01
CA ASP A 119 -16.02 -2.14 11.33
C ASP A 119 -15.04 -3.32 11.13
N GLU A 120 -15.26 -4.37 11.90
CA GLU A 120 -14.40 -5.56 11.92
C GLU A 120 -14.23 -6.22 10.55
N LYS A 121 -15.30 -6.32 9.78
CA LYS A 121 -15.27 -6.91 8.43
C LYS A 121 -14.36 -6.11 7.49
N THR A 122 -14.51 -4.79 7.50
CA THR A 122 -13.69 -3.87 6.70
C THR A 122 -12.24 -3.92 7.14
N ALA A 123 -11.96 -3.89 8.44
CA ALA A 123 -10.60 -4.00 8.96
C ALA A 123 -9.93 -5.31 8.55
N ASN A 124 -10.62 -6.44 8.61
CA ASN A 124 -10.08 -7.72 8.15
C ASN A 124 -9.81 -7.74 6.64
N ARG A 125 -10.70 -7.19 5.83
CA ARG A 125 -10.52 -7.10 4.38
C ARG A 125 -9.31 -6.25 4.01
N ILE A 126 -9.15 -5.10 4.66
CA ILE A 126 -7.97 -4.24 4.49
C ILE A 126 -6.69 -4.99 4.88
N TYR A 127 -6.73 -5.73 5.99
CA TYR A 127 -5.58 -6.52 6.43
C TYR A 127 -5.20 -7.61 5.42
N ASP A 128 -6.17 -8.32 4.86
CA ASP A 128 -5.95 -9.34 3.81
C ASP A 128 -5.33 -8.71 2.57
N SER A 129 -5.85 -7.56 2.13
CA SER A 129 -5.28 -6.81 1.01
C SER A 129 -3.82 -6.43 1.28
N MET A 130 -3.50 -5.96 2.48
CA MET A 130 -2.12 -5.63 2.86
C MET A 130 -1.20 -6.86 2.82
N ILE A 131 -1.66 -8.04 3.26
CA ILE A 131 -0.87 -9.27 3.21
C ILE A 131 -0.53 -9.64 1.78
N ASP A 132 -1.49 -9.58 0.87
CA ASP A 132 -1.30 -9.94 -0.52
C ASP A 132 -0.31 -9.01 -1.21
N PHE A 133 -0.38 -7.72 -0.94
CA PHE A 133 0.52 -6.73 -1.51
C PHE A 133 1.88 -6.64 -0.81
N ALA A 134 1.97 -6.90 0.48
CA ALA A 134 3.22 -6.78 1.23
C ALA A 134 4.33 -7.71 0.73
N LYS A 135 3.94 -8.81 0.07
CA LYS A 135 4.89 -9.73 -0.59
C LYS A 135 5.64 -9.06 -1.75
N TYR A 136 5.04 -8.04 -2.35
CA TYR A 136 5.50 -7.40 -3.57
C TYR A 136 5.70 -5.88 -3.42
N ALA A 137 5.29 -5.30 -2.29
CA ALA A 137 5.36 -3.88 -2.04
C ALA A 137 6.79 -3.34 -2.22
N PHE A 138 6.90 -2.24 -2.96
CA PHE A 138 8.18 -1.66 -3.36
C PHE A 138 8.49 -0.42 -2.54
N ASN A 139 9.78 -0.15 -2.32
CA ASN A 139 10.18 1.11 -1.70
C ASN A 139 9.95 2.27 -2.67
N LYS A 140 9.13 3.24 -2.30
CA LYS A 140 8.76 4.37 -3.16
C LYS A 140 9.97 5.22 -3.51
N SER A 141 10.86 5.46 -2.55
CA SER A 141 12.05 6.29 -2.77
C SER A 141 12.97 5.68 -3.83
N HIS A 142 13.14 4.36 -3.81
CA HIS A 142 13.92 3.65 -4.82
C HIS A 142 13.28 3.79 -6.21
N ALA A 143 11.96 3.55 -6.33
CA ALA A 143 11.24 3.72 -7.59
C ALA A 143 11.32 5.16 -8.11
N ALA A 144 11.22 6.16 -7.23
CA ALA A 144 11.33 7.57 -7.56
C ALA A 144 12.71 7.93 -8.13
N CYS A 145 13.79 7.45 -7.53
CA CYS A 145 15.15 7.66 -8.04
C CYS A 145 15.29 7.13 -9.47
N TYR A 146 14.85 5.91 -9.75
CA TYR A 146 14.89 5.34 -11.10
C TYR A 146 14.00 6.10 -12.09
N ALA A 147 12.82 6.53 -11.68
CA ALA A 147 11.92 7.32 -12.52
C ALA A 147 12.55 8.66 -12.92
N ILE A 148 13.19 9.35 -11.97
CA ILE A 148 13.88 10.63 -12.22
C ILE A 148 15.05 10.43 -13.19
N VAL A 149 15.90 9.42 -12.98
CA VAL A 149 17.02 9.13 -13.89
C VAL A 149 16.49 8.78 -15.29
N SER A 150 15.42 7.99 -15.39
CA SER A 150 14.80 7.66 -16.68
C SER A 150 14.28 8.91 -17.40
N PHE A 151 13.66 9.82 -16.66
CA PHE A 151 13.17 11.09 -17.20
C PHE A 151 14.34 11.98 -17.70
N GLN A 152 15.39 12.12 -16.88
CA GLN A 152 16.56 12.91 -17.24
C GLN A 152 17.26 12.35 -18.48
N THR A 153 17.45 11.04 -18.57
CA THR A 153 18.06 10.39 -19.73
C THR A 153 17.21 10.54 -20.99
N ALA A 154 15.89 10.50 -20.88
CA ALA A 154 14.99 10.74 -22.01
C ALA A 154 15.04 12.21 -22.49
N TRP A 155 15.20 13.16 -21.55
CA TRP A 155 15.33 14.58 -21.88
C TRP A 155 16.64 14.91 -22.59
N LEU A 156 17.74 14.23 -22.21
CA LEU A 156 19.07 14.47 -22.80
C LEU A 156 19.28 13.79 -24.17
N ARG A 157 18.31 12.97 -24.62
CA ARG A 157 18.37 12.23 -25.88
C ARG A 157 17.77 13.00 -27.03
#